data_f334729799d3d2d18312ce9ba7a2407f
#
_entry.id   f334729799d3d2d18312ce9ba7a2407f
#
_cell.length_a   1.000
_cell.length_b   1.000
_cell.length_c   1.000
_cell.angle_alpha   90.00
_cell.angle_beta   90.00
_cell.angle_gamma   90.00
#
_symmetry.space_group_name_H-M   'P 1'
#
loop_
_entity.id
_entity.type
_entity.pdbx_description
1 polymer ?
#
loop_
_entity_poly.entity_id
_entity_poly.type
_entity_poly.pdbx_seq_one_letter_code
_entity_poly.pdbx_strand_id
1 'polypeptide(L)'
;MLNQFSRTELLFGSEAITRLQNAHVAVFGIGGVGGYTVEALARSGVGSFDLIDNDTVALTNLNRQIIATLDTVGQPKVEVMAKRIANINPDAKVNCRQCFFLPENQQEFDFSQYDYVVDAVDTVAAKIAIVLAAKAAGVPVISSMGAGNKVNPAMFEVADIYKTKVDPLARVMRQAMKKNNIKKLKVVYSQELPLLPINEEIESECHAEAPKRRALPGSNAFTPSVAGLIIASEVIKDLVGWDDSHRKGLT
;
A
#
# COMPACT_ATOMS: atom_id res chain seq x y z
N MET A 1 -8.00 19.85 -24.03
CA MET A 1 -9.25 19.07 -23.93
C MET A 1 -9.35 18.48 -22.53
N LEU A 2 -10.52 18.45 -21.88
CA LEU A 2 -10.66 17.84 -20.55
C LEU A 2 -10.47 16.32 -20.64
N ASN A 3 -9.78 15.75 -19.65
CA ASN A 3 -9.56 14.31 -19.49
C ASN A 3 -9.79 13.88 -18.03
N GLN A 4 -9.61 12.60 -17.72
CA GLN A 4 -9.82 12.04 -16.39
C GLN A 4 -8.92 12.65 -15.29
N PHE A 5 -7.81 13.31 -15.65
CA PHE A 5 -6.85 13.91 -14.73
C PHE A 5 -6.99 15.43 -14.61
N SER A 6 -7.87 16.08 -15.39
CA SER A 6 -8.00 17.54 -15.42
C SER A 6 -8.25 18.18 -14.06
N ARG A 7 -9.01 17.52 -13.17
CA ARG A 7 -9.25 18.02 -11.80
C ARG A 7 -8.02 17.85 -10.88
N THR A 8 -7.22 16.82 -11.11
CA THR A 8 -5.93 16.62 -10.43
C THR A 8 -4.94 17.67 -10.88
N GLU A 9 -4.92 17.99 -12.18
CA GLU A 9 -4.10 19.02 -12.78
C GLU A 9 -4.38 20.42 -12.20
N LEU A 10 -5.64 20.74 -11.85
CA LEU A 10 -5.98 21.99 -11.17
C LEU A 10 -5.29 22.16 -9.81
N LEU A 11 -4.94 21.05 -9.13
CA LEU A 11 -4.29 21.07 -7.82
C LEU A 11 -2.76 21.06 -7.93
N PHE A 12 -2.23 20.25 -8.84
CA PHE A 12 -0.80 19.97 -8.91
C PHE A 12 -0.09 20.61 -10.11
N GLY A 13 -0.84 21.08 -11.11
CA GLY A 13 -0.30 21.63 -12.35
C GLY A 13 0.03 20.56 -13.41
N SER A 14 0.21 21.00 -14.65
CA SER A 14 0.45 20.11 -15.81
C SER A 14 1.80 19.39 -15.74
N GLU A 15 2.83 20.05 -15.21
CA GLU A 15 4.15 19.44 -15.02
C GLU A 15 4.09 18.24 -14.05
N ALA A 16 3.33 18.37 -12.96
CA ALA A 16 3.11 17.27 -12.03
C ALA A 16 2.38 16.09 -12.67
N ILE A 17 1.36 16.35 -13.50
CA ILE A 17 0.67 15.29 -14.26
C ILE A 17 1.66 14.57 -15.19
N THR A 18 2.51 15.30 -15.87
CA THR A 18 3.56 14.70 -16.73
C THR A 18 4.53 13.83 -15.94
N ARG A 19 4.94 14.28 -14.73
CA ARG A 19 5.80 13.47 -13.84
C ARG A 19 5.09 12.17 -13.42
N LEU A 20 3.81 12.26 -13.03
CA LEU A 20 3.03 11.07 -12.63
C LEU A 20 2.85 10.08 -13.79
N GLN A 21 2.57 10.57 -15.00
CA GLN A 21 2.44 9.73 -16.20
C GLN A 21 3.73 8.99 -16.57
N ASN A 22 4.87 9.52 -16.22
CA ASN A 22 6.18 8.89 -16.45
C ASN A 22 6.63 8.03 -15.25
N ALA A 23 5.96 8.12 -14.10
CA ALA A 23 6.37 7.41 -12.89
C ALA A 23 6.04 5.92 -12.95
N HIS A 24 6.97 5.11 -12.43
CA HIS A 24 6.85 3.66 -12.27
C HIS A 24 6.81 3.30 -10.78
N VAL A 25 5.67 2.80 -10.31
CA VAL A 25 5.45 2.47 -8.89
C VAL A 25 5.29 0.97 -8.70
N ALA A 26 6.11 0.36 -7.85
CA ALA A 26 5.93 -1.02 -7.41
C ALA A 26 5.07 -1.07 -6.15
N VAL A 27 4.01 -1.91 -6.16
CA VAL A 27 3.12 -2.11 -5.02
C VAL A 27 3.13 -3.57 -4.61
N PHE A 28 3.70 -3.84 -3.45
CA PHE A 28 3.76 -5.17 -2.84
C PHE A 28 2.57 -5.34 -1.89
N GLY A 29 1.70 -6.30 -2.22
CA GLY A 29 0.44 -6.58 -1.53
C GLY A 29 -0.74 -5.78 -2.09
N ILE A 30 -1.71 -6.48 -2.72
CA ILE A 30 -2.92 -5.92 -3.33
C ILE A 30 -4.15 -6.28 -2.48
N GLY A 31 -4.00 -6.09 -1.18
CA GLY A 31 -5.05 -6.33 -0.19
C GLY A 31 -5.89 -5.07 0.11
N GLY A 32 -6.40 -4.99 1.35
CA GLY A 32 -7.24 -3.88 1.80
C GLY A 32 -6.54 -2.52 1.83
N VAL A 33 -5.22 -2.49 2.03
CA VAL A 33 -4.40 -1.26 1.96
C VAL A 33 -3.91 -1.02 0.55
N GLY A 34 -3.14 -1.98 -0.02
CA GLY A 34 -2.49 -1.80 -1.32
C GLY A 34 -3.48 -1.63 -2.46
N GLY A 35 -4.64 -2.29 -2.44
CA GLY A 35 -5.68 -2.11 -3.45
C GLY A 35 -6.18 -0.66 -3.53
N TYR A 36 -6.44 -0.02 -2.39
CA TYR A 36 -6.83 1.40 -2.36
C TYR A 36 -5.68 2.34 -2.68
N THR A 37 -4.44 1.95 -2.36
CA THR A 37 -3.26 2.71 -2.80
C THR A 37 -3.17 2.72 -4.32
N VAL A 38 -3.24 1.56 -4.97
CA VAL A 38 -3.19 1.45 -6.44
C VAL A 38 -4.36 2.20 -7.10
N GLU A 39 -5.56 2.08 -6.56
CA GLU A 39 -6.75 2.81 -7.02
C GLU A 39 -6.49 4.32 -7.08
N ALA A 40 -5.99 4.89 -5.99
CA ALA A 40 -5.75 6.33 -5.90
C ALA A 40 -4.58 6.77 -6.80
N LEU A 41 -3.52 5.98 -6.91
CA LEU A 41 -2.39 6.26 -7.81
C LEU A 41 -2.83 6.25 -9.28
N ALA A 42 -3.62 5.25 -9.70
CA ALA A 42 -4.16 5.16 -11.06
C ALA A 42 -5.06 6.36 -11.40
N ARG A 43 -5.93 6.76 -10.47
CA ARG A 43 -6.82 7.94 -10.62
C ARG A 43 -6.06 9.26 -10.62
N SER A 44 -4.84 9.28 -10.10
CA SER A 44 -3.98 10.48 -10.10
C SER A 44 -3.07 10.56 -11.32
N GLY A 45 -3.04 9.53 -12.18
CA GLY A 45 -2.32 9.56 -13.45
C GLY A 45 -0.96 8.87 -13.43
N VAL A 46 -0.64 8.04 -12.42
CA VAL A 46 0.59 7.21 -12.45
C VAL A 46 0.58 6.31 -13.68
N GLY A 47 1.67 6.35 -14.45
CA GLY A 47 1.72 5.75 -15.77
C GLY A 47 2.25 4.32 -15.82
N SER A 48 2.91 3.81 -14.77
CA SER A 48 3.42 2.44 -14.76
C SER A 48 3.33 1.80 -13.38
N PHE A 49 2.95 0.52 -13.35
CA PHE A 49 2.77 -0.25 -12.13
C PHE A 49 3.41 -1.64 -12.23
N ASP A 50 4.15 -2.03 -11.20
CA ASP A 50 4.38 -3.43 -10.88
C ASP A 50 3.46 -3.81 -9.71
N LEU A 51 2.56 -4.77 -9.92
CA LEU A 51 1.64 -5.28 -8.91
C LEU A 51 2.11 -6.65 -8.45
N ILE A 52 2.47 -6.78 -7.17
CA ILE A 52 3.02 -8.01 -6.59
C ILE A 52 2.10 -8.53 -5.48
N ASP A 53 1.44 -9.64 -5.72
CA ASP A 53 0.60 -10.36 -4.76
C ASP A 53 0.41 -11.80 -5.24
N ASN A 54 0.50 -12.78 -4.34
CA ASN A 54 0.34 -14.20 -4.70
C ASN A 54 -1.09 -14.69 -4.61
N ASP A 55 -1.97 -13.95 -3.93
CA ASP A 55 -3.31 -14.42 -3.58
C ASP A 55 -4.31 -14.32 -4.74
N THR A 56 -5.35 -15.11 -4.62
CA THR A 56 -6.62 -14.90 -5.32
C THR A 56 -7.61 -14.16 -4.44
N VAL A 57 -8.64 -13.59 -5.04
CA VAL A 57 -9.75 -12.95 -4.32
C VAL A 57 -10.54 -14.01 -3.57
N ALA A 58 -10.67 -13.87 -2.26
CA ALA A 58 -11.48 -14.73 -1.41
C ALA A 58 -12.80 -14.03 -1.02
N LEU A 59 -13.82 -14.80 -0.70
CA LEU A 59 -15.12 -14.28 -0.25
C LEU A 59 -14.97 -13.36 0.97
N THR A 60 -14.11 -13.72 1.92
CA THR A 60 -13.82 -12.91 3.11
C THR A 60 -13.10 -11.59 2.83
N ASN A 61 -12.67 -11.34 1.60
CA ASN A 61 -12.05 -10.08 1.20
C ASN A 61 -13.08 -9.00 0.81
N LEU A 62 -14.33 -9.36 0.51
CA LEU A 62 -15.37 -8.45 0.03
C LEU A 62 -15.65 -7.31 1.01
N ASN A 63 -15.44 -7.52 2.29
CA ASN A 63 -15.70 -6.52 3.32
C ASN A 63 -14.73 -5.34 3.30
N ARG A 64 -13.56 -5.44 2.60
CA ARG A 64 -12.51 -4.41 2.70
C ARG A 64 -11.60 -4.23 1.49
N GLN A 65 -11.57 -5.14 0.52
CA GLN A 65 -10.69 -5.03 -0.65
C GLN A 65 -11.47 -4.51 -1.84
N ILE A 66 -11.02 -3.41 -2.44
CA ILE A 66 -11.73 -2.72 -3.53
C ILE A 66 -11.91 -3.57 -4.78
N ILE A 67 -11.01 -4.54 -4.99
CA ILE A 67 -11.05 -5.47 -6.13
C ILE A 67 -11.97 -6.67 -5.89
N ALA A 68 -12.39 -6.88 -4.63
CA ALA A 68 -13.16 -8.05 -4.25
C ALA A 68 -14.66 -7.78 -4.41
N THR A 69 -15.26 -8.47 -5.38
CA THR A 69 -16.69 -8.55 -5.63
C THR A 69 -17.07 -10.01 -5.83
N LEU A 70 -18.36 -10.36 -5.82
CA LEU A 70 -18.79 -11.74 -6.07
C LEU A 70 -18.26 -12.27 -7.41
N ASP A 71 -18.20 -11.42 -8.45
CA ASP A 71 -17.73 -11.78 -9.78
C ASP A 71 -16.22 -12.01 -9.87
N THR A 72 -15.44 -11.52 -8.89
CA THR A 72 -13.98 -11.63 -8.91
C THR A 72 -13.43 -12.70 -7.98
N VAL A 73 -14.27 -13.33 -7.16
CA VAL A 73 -13.85 -14.42 -6.26
C VAL A 73 -13.16 -15.54 -7.06
N GLY A 74 -11.99 -15.98 -6.57
CA GLY A 74 -11.15 -17.00 -7.21
C GLY A 74 -10.17 -16.47 -8.27
N GLN A 75 -10.30 -15.22 -8.73
CA GLN A 75 -9.36 -14.62 -9.71
C GLN A 75 -8.11 -14.09 -9.01
N PRO A 76 -6.92 -14.11 -9.68
CA PRO A 76 -5.70 -13.51 -9.13
C PRO A 76 -5.88 -12.01 -8.84
N LYS A 77 -5.50 -11.57 -7.65
CA LYS A 77 -5.68 -10.17 -7.23
C LYS A 77 -4.99 -9.19 -8.16
N VAL A 78 -3.78 -9.50 -8.60
CA VAL A 78 -3.00 -8.64 -9.51
C VAL A 78 -3.68 -8.45 -10.86
N GLU A 79 -4.32 -9.49 -11.41
CA GLU A 79 -5.04 -9.41 -12.68
C GLU A 79 -6.34 -8.61 -12.56
N VAL A 80 -7.10 -8.82 -11.46
CA VAL A 80 -8.33 -8.05 -11.21
C VAL A 80 -7.99 -6.58 -11.07
N MET A 81 -6.89 -6.25 -10.35
CA MET A 81 -6.46 -4.87 -10.20
C MET A 81 -5.96 -4.27 -11.52
N ALA A 82 -5.26 -5.03 -12.36
CA ALA A 82 -4.83 -4.56 -13.68
C ALA A 82 -6.01 -4.22 -14.58
N LYS A 83 -7.04 -5.07 -14.63
CA LYS A 83 -8.30 -4.79 -15.36
C LYS A 83 -8.97 -3.50 -14.83
N ARG A 84 -8.93 -3.28 -13.52
CA ARG A 84 -9.47 -2.08 -12.89
C ARG A 84 -8.68 -0.83 -13.29
N ILE A 85 -7.34 -0.89 -13.26
CA ILE A 85 -6.48 0.20 -13.75
C ILE A 85 -6.80 0.54 -15.20
N ALA A 86 -6.90 -0.44 -16.09
CA ALA A 86 -7.19 -0.22 -17.50
C ALA A 86 -8.52 0.53 -17.74
N ASN A 87 -9.52 0.35 -16.85
CA ASN A 87 -10.79 1.09 -16.91
C ASN A 87 -10.70 2.52 -16.33
N ILE A 88 -9.63 2.86 -15.60
CA ILE A 88 -9.41 4.18 -14.98
C ILE A 88 -8.40 4.99 -15.80
N ASN A 89 -7.28 4.35 -16.10
CA ASN A 89 -6.14 4.92 -16.81
C ASN A 89 -5.69 3.93 -17.90
N PRO A 90 -6.32 3.94 -19.09
CA PRO A 90 -6.04 2.96 -20.14
C PRO A 90 -4.63 3.04 -20.71
N ASP A 91 -3.94 4.17 -20.53
CA ASP A 91 -2.57 4.38 -21.00
C ASP A 91 -1.52 3.85 -20.00
N ALA A 92 -1.93 3.45 -18.81
CA ALA A 92 -1.02 2.92 -17.79
C ALA A 92 -0.49 1.52 -18.17
N LYS A 93 0.80 1.33 -18.00
CA LYS A 93 1.45 0.02 -18.15
C LYS A 93 1.38 -0.73 -16.84
N VAL A 94 0.90 -1.96 -16.87
CA VAL A 94 0.75 -2.78 -15.66
C VAL A 94 1.45 -4.11 -15.85
N ASN A 95 2.42 -4.39 -15.00
CA ASN A 95 3.11 -5.67 -14.90
C ASN A 95 2.55 -6.42 -13.68
N CYS A 96 1.93 -7.58 -13.91
CA CYS A 96 1.35 -8.44 -12.88
C CYS A 96 2.34 -9.54 -12.50
N ARG A 97 2.70 -9.60 -11.21
CA ARG A 97 3.54 -10.65 -10.64
C ARG A 97 2.76 -11.40 -9.57
N GLN A 98 2.15 -12.54 -9.97
CA GLN A 98 1.43 -13.42 -9.04
C GLN A 98 2.43 -14.28 -8.26
N CYS A 99 3.11 -13.68 -7.30
CA CYS A 99 4.09 -14.37 -6.47
C CYS A 99 4.20 -13.74 -5.08
N PHE A 100 4.71 -14.51 -4.12
CA PHE A 100 5.23 -13.96 -2.88
C PHE A 100 6.55 -13.24 -3.15
N PHE A 101 6.74 -12.09 -2.52
CA PHE A 101 8.06 -11.51 -2.40
C PHE A 101 8.70 -11.99 -1.09
N LEU A 102 9.82 -12.67 -1.21
CA LEU A 102 10.59 -13.22 -0.11
C LEU A 102 12.09 -12.92 -0.33
N PRO A 103 12.93 -12.98 0.73
CA PRO A 103 14.38 -12.80 0.56
C PRO A 103 15.00 -13.72 -0.49
N GLU A 104 14.45 -14.93 -0.66
CA GLU A 104 14.95 -15.97 -1.54
C GLU A 104 14.76 -15.65 -3.03
N ASN A 105 13.75 -14.87 -3.38
CA ASN A 105 13.47 -14.49 -4.78
C ASN A 105 13.69 -12.99 -5.05
N GLN A 106 14.34 -12.28 -4.13
CA GLN A 106 14.60 -10.84 -4.26
C GLN A 106 15.39 -10.50 -5.54
N GLN A 107 16.29 -11.38 -5.99
CA GLN A 107 17.10 -11.19 -7.20
C GLN A 107 16.28 -11.18 -8.51
N GLU A 108 15.01 -11.62 -8.48
CA GLU A 108 14.09 -11.57 -9.63
C GLU A 108 13.49 -10.17 -9.84
N PHE A 109 13.76 -9.25 -8.90
CA PHE A 109 13.22 -7.90 -8.89
C PHE A 109 14.35 -6.87 -9.01
N ASP A 110 14.34 -6.13 -10.08
CA ASP A 110 15.22 -4.98 -10.23
C ASP A 110 14.55 -3.72 -9.64
N PHE A 111 14.90 -3.42 -8.40
CA PHE A 111 14.34 -2.25 -7.71
C PHE A 111 14.79 -0.93 -8.33
N SER A 112 15.89 -0.88 -9.08
CA SER A 112 16.41 0.36 -9.67
C SER A 112 15.52 0.93 -10.77
N GLN A 113 14.59 0.14 -11.31
CA GLN A 113 13.63 0.58 -12.33
C GLN A 113 12.42 1.33 -11.75
N TYR A 114 12.24 1.34 -10.42
CA TYR A 114 11.08 1.98 -9.78
C TYR A 114 11.40 3.39 -9.33
N ASP A 115 10.46 4.30 -9.52
CA ASP A 115 10.52 5.64 -8.95
C ASP A 115 10.02 5.66 -7.50
N TYR A 116 9.19 4.69 -7.13
CA TYR A 116 8.67 4.55 -5.77
C TYR A 116 8.26 3.11 -5.46
N VAL A 117 8.46 2.71 -4.20
CA VAL A 117 8.06 1.38 -3.69
C VAL A 117 7.03 1.55 -2.57
N VAL A 118 5.92 0.81 -2.68
CA VAL A 118 4.90 0.71 -1.64
C VAL A 118 4.92 -0.69 -1.04
N ASP A 119 5.16 -0.77 0.25
CA ASP A 119 5.05 -1.98 1.04
C ASP A 119 3.71 -2.04 1.79
N ALA A 120 2.79 -2.84 1.29
CA ALA A 120 1.48 -3.11 1.87
C ALA A 120 1.24 -4.60 2.17
N VAL A 121 2.32 -5.41 2.27
CA VAL A 121 2.24 -6.81 2.66
C VAL A 121 2.03 -6.96 4.17
N ASP A 122 1.54 -8.11 4.61
CA ASP A 122 1.30 -8.42 6.03
C ASP A 122 2.41 -9.26 6.68
N THR A 123 3.30 -9.84 5.89
CA THR A 123 4.38 -10.72 6.36
C THR A 123 5.62 -9.91 6.73
N VAL A 124 6.04 -9.99 7.99
CA VAL A 124 7.16 -9.18 8.52
C VAL A 124 8.47 -9.42 7.75
N ALA A 125 8.79 -10.68 7.40
CA ALA A 125 10.00 -10.99 6.67
C ALA A 125 10.02 -10.33 5.28
N ALA A 126 8.90 -10.38 4.55
CA ALA A 126 8.74 -9.70 3.27
C ALA A 126 8.86 -8.18 3.40
N LYS A 127 8.19 -7.57 4.40
CA LYS A 127 8.31 -6.12 4.68
C LYS A 127 9.76 -5.68 4.87
N ILE A 128 10.51 -6.42 5.67
CA ILE A 128 11.93 -6.13 5.92
C ILE A 128 12.71 -6.21 4.60
N ALA A 129 12.54 -7.29 3.84
CA ALA A 129 13.27 -7.50 2.59
C ALA A 129 12.94 -6.42 1.54
N ILE A 130 11.65 -6.04 1.37
CA ILE A 130 11.22 -4.96 0.47
C ILE A 130 11.91 -3.65 0.84
N VAL A 131 11.88 -3.27 2.13
CA VAL A 131 12.51 -2.02 2.59
C VAL A 131 14.01 -2.03 2.36
N LEU A 132 14.68 -3.15 2.66
CA LEU A 132 16.13 -3.28 2.46
C LEU A 132 16.49 -3.20 0.98
N ALA A 133 15.76 -3.88 0.10
CA ALA A 133 15.98 -3.87 -1.34
C ALA A 133 15.77 -2.45 -1.92
N ALA A 134 14.68 -1.77 -1.58
CA ALA A 134 14.43 -0.40 -2.01
C ALA A 134 15.53 0.57 -1.53
N LYS A 135 15.96 0.45 -0.26
CA LYS A 135 17.04 1.28 0.28
C LYS A 135 18.39 1.01 -0.38
N ALA A 136 18.70 -0.25 -0.68
CA ALA A 136 19.93 -0.62 -1.40
C ALA A 136 19.95 -0.05 -2.82
N ALA A 137 18.80 -0.01 -3.49
CA ALA A 137 18.65 0.61 -4.82
C ALA A 137 18.54 2.14 -4.79
N GLY A 138 18.48 2.77 -3.61
CA GLY A 138 18.29 4.22 -3.49
C GLY A 138 16.87 4.71 -3.81
N VAL A 139 15.90 3.80 -3.89
CA VAL A 139 14.51 4.11 -4.26
C VAL A 139 13.70 4.51 -3.02
N PRO A 140 12.87 5.57 -3.11
CA PRO A 140 11.93 5.92 -2.05
C PRO A 140 10.97 4.78 -1.73
N VAL A 141 10.71 4.55 -0.43
CA VAL A 141 9.79 3.51 0.03
C VAL A 141 8.92 4.00 1.16
N ILE A 142 7.63 3.66 1.11
CA ILE A 142 6.66 3.84 2.19
C ILE A 142 6.09 2.49 2.60
N SER A 143 5.95 2.26 3.91
CA SER A 143 5.47 0.99 4.44
C SER A 143 4.21 1.20 5.28
N SER A 144 3.17 0.40 5.00
CA SER A 144 1.98 0.32 5.84
C SER A 144 2.27 -0.46 7.11
N MET A 145 1.90 0.08 8.26
CA MET A 145 1.89 -0.69 9.50
C MET A 145 0.53 -1.38 9.70
N GLY A 146 0.22 -1.85 10.89
CA GLY A 146 -0.98 -2.63 11.16
C GLY A 146 -2.28 -1.85 10.96
N ALA A 147 -3.14 -2.29 10.03
CA ALA A 147 -4.49 -1.74 9.82
C ALA A 147 -5.62 -2.62 10.35
N GLY A 148 -5.30 -3.82 10.83
CA GLY A 148 -6.27 -4.74 11.44
C GLY A 148 -6.58 -4.43 12.91
N ASN A 149 -7.73 -4.93 13.38
CA ASN A 149 -8.24 -4.75 14.75
C ASN A 149 -8.39 -3.27 15.14
N LYS A 150 -8.84 -2.43 14.20
CA LYS A 150 -9.02 -0.98 14.35
C LYS A 150 -10.35 -0.55 13.76
N VAL A 151 -10.93 0.51 14.32
CA VAL A 151 -12.22 1.06 13.91
C VAL A 151 -12.21 2.58 13.74
N ASN A 152 -11.13 3.25 14.12
CA ASN A 152 -11.01 4.70 13.96
C ASN A 152 -10.00 5.07 12.87
N PRO A 153 -10.46 5.31 11.62
CA PRO A 153 -9.56 5.65 10.52
C PRO A 153 -8.90 7.03 10.68
N ALA A 154 -9.47 7.93 11.47
CA ALA A 154 -8.90 9.25 11.72
C ALA A 154 -7.62 9.22 12.60
N MET A 155 -7.29 8.08 13.19
CA MET A 155 -6.06 7.91 13.97
C MET A 155 -4.85 7.45 13.15
N PHE A 156 -5.00 7.29 11.83
CA PHE A 156 -3.85 7.04 10.96
C PHE A 156 -3.05 8.32 10.74
N GLU A 157 -1.74 8.18 10.79
CA GLU A 157 -0.81 9.26 10.51
C GLU A 157 0.42 8.77 9.73
N VAL A 158 1.09 9.73 9.09
CA VAL A 158 2.38 9.54 8.44
C VAL A 158 3.50 9.88 9.41
N ALA A 159 4.44 8.98 9.58
CA ALA A 159 5.58 9.22 10.47
C ALA A 159 6.87 8.56 9.96
N ASP A 160 7.99 8.92 10.56
CA ASP A 160 9.18 8.07 10.53
C ASP A 160 8.97 6.89 11.48
N ILE A 161 9.44 5.69 11.09
CA ILE A 161 9.30 4.46 11.89
C ILE A 161 9.79 4.65 13.34
N TYR A 162 10.80 5.48 13.56
CA TYR A 162 11.37 5.74 14.88
C TYR A 162 10.53 6.67 15.75
N LYS A 163 9.52 7.34 15.16
CA LYS A 163 8.56 8.20 15.87
C LYS A 163 7.23 7.49 16.15
N THR A 164 7.04 6.28 15.64
CA THR A 164 5.80 5.52 15.86
C THR A 164 5.62 5.09 17.30
N LYS A 165 4.36 5.00 17.74
CA LYS A 165 3.95 4.59 19.09
C LYS A 165 2.87 3.50 18.97
N VAL A 166 2.60 2.79 20.04
CA VAL A 166 1.44 1.90 20.23
C VAL A 166 1.38 0.68 19.29
N ASP A 167 1.61 0.84 17.98
CA ASP A 167 1.45 -0.20 16.95
C ASP A 167 2.45 -1.36 17.13
N PRO A 168 1.98 -2.62 17.33
CA PRO A 168 2.86 -3.78 17.54
C PRO A 168 3.75 -4.09 16.32
N LEU A 169 3.20 -3.95 15.09
CA LEU A 169 3.96 -4.20 13.87
C LEU A 169 5.05 -3.15 13.67
N ALA A 170 4.74 -1.87 13.93
CA ALA A 170 5.73 -0.80 13.89
C ALA A 170 6.86 -1.02 14.90
N ARG A 171 6.56 -1.59 16.08
CA ARG A 171 7.58 -1.96 17.07
C ARG A 171 8.56 -3.00 16.52
N VAL A 172 8.06 -4.05 15.87
CA VAL A 172 8.88 -5.10 15.25
C VAL A 172 9.72 -4.52 14.11
N MET A 173 9.08 -3.75 13.20
CA MET A 173 9.76 -3.11 12.08
C MET A 173 10.85 -2.15 12.54
N ARG A 174 10.60 -1.34 13.56
CA ARG A 174 11.60 -0.43 14.15
C ARG A 174 12.84 -1.16 14.65
N GLN A 175 12.66 -2.29 15.31
CA GLN A 175 13.79 -3.13 15.76
C GLN A 175 14.58 -3.69 14.59
N ALA A 176 13.88 -4.20 13.55
CA ALA A 176 14.50 -4.71 12.36
C ALA A 176 15.26 -3.63 11.58
N MET A 177 14.68 -2.45 11.42
CA MET A 177 15.34 -1.32 10.75
C MET A 177 16.60 -0.87 11.51
N LYS A 178 16.55 -0.82 12.85
CA LYS A 178 17.73 -0.52 13.68
C LYS A 178 18.84 -1.56 13.48
N LYS A 179 18.50 -2.86 13.48
CA LYS A 179 19.46 -3.96 13.27
C LYS A 179 20.15 -3.88 11.90
N ASN A 180 19.43 -3.41 10.88
CA ASN A 180 19.92 -3.28 9.51
C ASN A 180 20.47 -1.88 9.18
N ASN A 181 20.72 -1.03 10.18
CA ASN A 181 21.26 0.32 10.01
C ASN A 181 20.42 1.26 9.11
N ILE A 182 19.14 1.01 8.95
CA ILE A 182 18.21 1.90 8.24
C ILE A 182 17.92 3.11 9.12
N LYS A 183 18.33 4.29 8.70
CA LYS A 183 18.21 5.55 9.48
C LYS A 183 16.82 6.15 9.47
N LYS A 184 16.04 5.91 8.42
CA LYS A 184 14.72 6.52 8.20
C LYS A 184 13.85 5.61 7.33
N LEU A 185 12.58 5.46 7.72
CA LEU A 185 11.56 4.80 6.92
C LEU A 185 10.24 5.54 7.10
N LYS A 186 9.67 6.06 6.00
CA LYS A 186 8.32 6.64 5.99
C LYS A 186 7.30 5.51 6.16
N VAL A 187 6.38 5.68 7.11
CA VAL A 187 5.32 4.70 7.39
C VAL A 187 3.98 5.38 7.58
N VAL A 188 2.92 4.63 7.27
CA VAL A 188 1.55 4.95 7.70
C VAL A 188 1.18 3.98 8.80
N TYR A 189 0.80 4.49 9.97
CA TYR A 189 0.41 3.69 11.12
C TYR A 189 -0.73 4.36 11.88
N SER A 190 -1.42 3.62 12.72
CA SER A 190 -2.49 4.16 13.57
C SER A 190 -2.02 4.26 15.03
N GLN A 191 -2.40 5.33 15.70
CA GLN A 191 -2.25 5.49 17.16
C GLN A 191 -3.34 4.77 17.96
N GLU A 192 -4.31 4.14 17.29
CA GLU A 192 -5.35 3.37 17.94
C GLU A 192 -4.78 2.07 18.52
N LEU A 193 -5.12 1.77 19.78
CA LEU A 193 -4.84 0.47 20.38
C LEU A 193 -5.64 -0.61 19.65
N PRO A 194 -5.02 -1.73 19.25
CA PRO A 194 -5.75 -2.83 18.61
C PRO A 194 -6.88 -3.35 19.52
N LEU A 195 -8.06 -3.56 18.92
CA LEU A 195 -9.18 -4.19 19.59
C LEU A 195 -8.91 -5.68 19.78
N LEU A 196 -9.50 -6.24 20.83
CA LEU A 196 -9.59 -7.69 20.98
C LEU A 196 -10.78 -8.21 20.17
N PRO A 197 -10.68 -9.39 19.54
CA PRO A 197 -11.82 -10.04 18.91
C PRO A 197 -12.99 -10.22 19.91
N ILE A 198 -14.20 -9.96 19.45
CA ILE A 198 -15.42 -10.08 20.30
C ILE A 198 -16.06 -11.45 20.10
N ASN A 199 -15.89 -12.06 18.91
CA ASN A 199 -16.51 -13.35 18.57
C ASN A 199 -15.42 -14.43 18.44
N GLU A 200 -15.27 -15.24 19.48
CA GLU A 200 -14.26 -16.29 19.56
C GLU A 200 -14.55 -17.48 18.61
N GLU A 201 -15.81 -17.74 18.28
CA GLU A 201 -16.19 -18.81 17.35
C GLU A 201 -15.70 -18.49 15.93
N ILE A 202 -16.01 -17.29 15.43
CA ILE A 202 -15.54 -16.83 14.12
C ILE A 202 -14.02 -16.70 14.11
N GLU A 203 -13.40 -16.24 15.20
CA GLU A 203 -11.94 -16.20 15.30
C GLU A 203 -11.32 -17.58 15.12
N SER A 204 -11.93 -18.61 15.75
CA SER A 204 -11.47 -19.99 15.65
C SER A 204 -11.64 -20.55 14.24
N GLU A 205 -12.76 -20.29 13.56
CA GLU A 205 -13.00 -20.68 12.17
C GLU A 205 -11.99 -20.02 11.21
N CYS A 206 -11.78 -18.69 11.33
CA CYS A 206 -10.79 -17.97 10.56
C CYS A 206 -9.37 -18.50 10.80
N HIS A 207 -9.07 -18.92 12.02
CA HIS A 207 -7.76 -19.52 12.35
C HIS A 207 -7.60 -20.91 11.74
N ALA A 208 -8.65 -21.70 11.66
CA ALA A 208 -8.65 -23.01 11.00
C ALA A 208 -8.38 -22.89 9.48
N GLU A 209 -8.88 -21.84 8.82
CA GLU A 209 -8.61 -21.58 7.39
C GLU A 209 -7.15 -21.15 7.14
N ALA A 210 -6.47 -20.56 8.12
CA ALA A 210 -5.10 -20.08 7.98
C ALA A 210 -4.20 -20.46 9.18
N PRO A 211 -3.99 -21.78 9.42
CA PRO A 211 -3.33 -22.26 10.64
C PRO A 211 -1.88 -21.86 10.82
N LYS A 212 -1.21 -21.38 9.74
CA LYS A 212 0.16 -20.87 9.82
C LYS A 212 0.24 -19.42 10.33
N ARG A 213 -0.88 -18.71 10.44
CA ARG A 213 -0.95 -17.35 10.98
C ARG A 213 -1.25 -17.40 12.47
N ARG A 214 -0.56 -16.59 13.28
CA ARG A 214 -0.78 -16.53 14.75
C ARG A 214 -2.18 -16.06 15.15
N ALA A 215 -2.79 -15.19 14.35
CA ALA A 215 -4.17 -14.75 14.43
C ALA A 215 -4.55 -14.06 13.13
N LEU A 216 -5.80 -14.20 12.67
CA LEU A 216 -6.35 -13.37 11.60
C LEU A 216 -6.95 -12.12 12.26
N PRO A 217 -6.41 -10.92 11.98
CA PRO A 217 -6.96 -9.71 12.58
C PRO A 217 -8.34 -9.41 11.99
N GLY A 218 -9.26 -8.97 12.84
CA GLY A 218 -10.51 -8.37 12.40
C GLY A 218 -10.25 -7.17 11.49
N SER A 219 -11.15 -6.92 10.54
CA SER A 219 -11.00 -5.79 9.61
C SER A 219 -12.36 -5.30 9.14
N ASN A 220 -12.39 -4.09 8.59
CA ASN A 220 -13.58 -3.40 8.08
C ASN A 220 -13.25 -2.65 6.78
N ALA A 221 -14.27 -2.05 6.17
CA ALA A 221 -14.14 -1.39 4.88
C ALA A 221 -13.35 -0.07 4.93
N PHE A 222 -13.24 0.59 6.07
CA PHE A 222 -12.76 1.97 6.15
C PHE A 222 -11.36 2.13 6.75
N THR A 223 -10.90 1.29 7.66
CA THR A 223 -9.56 1.45 8.24
C THR A 223 -8.43 1.11 7.26
N PRO A 224 -8.39 -0.05 6.60
CA PRO A 224 -7.33 -0.32 5.63
C PRO A 224 -7.43 0.55 4.37
N SER A 225 -8.65 0.92 3.94
CA SER A 225 -8.84 1.79 2.77
C SER A 225 -8.27 3.19 3.00
N VAL A 226 -8.54 3.79 4.16
CA VAL A 226 -8.00 5.11 4.52
C VAL A 226 -6.48 5.06 4.65
N ALA A 227 -5.91 4.02 5.25
CA ALA A 227 -4.46 3.83 5.26
C ALA A 227 -3.88 3.80 3.84
N GLY A 228 -4.52 3.08 2.91
CA GLY A 228 -4.11 3.03 1.50
C GLY A 228 -4.20 4.37 0.78
N LEU A 229 -5.25 5.14 1.03
CA LEU A 229 -5.41 6.48 0.46
C LEU A 229 -4.37 7.47 1.00
N ILE A 230 -4.02 7.39 2.29
CA ILE A 230 -2.94 8.18 2.89
C ILE A 230 -1.60 7.83 2.25
N ILE A 231 -1.30 6.53 2.06
CA ILE A 231 -0.08 6.08 1.38
C ILE A 231 -0.01 6.67 -0.02
N ALA A 232 -1.09 6.56 -0.80
CA ALA A 232 -1.12 7.10 -2.16
C ALA A 232 -0.88 8.62 -2.18
N SER A 233 -1.46 9.36 -1.24
CA SER A 233 -1.26 10.82 -1.16
C SER A 233 0.21 11.17 -0.90
N GLU A 234 0.90 10.40 -0.06
CA GLU A 234 2.33 10.60 0.21
C GLU A 234 3.20 10.26 -1.01
N VAL A 235 2.88 9.15 -1.70
CA VAL A 235 3.59 8.76 -2.93
C VAL A 235 3.45 9.84 -4.00
N ILE A 236 2.22 10.34 -4.23
CA ILE A 236 1.96 11.41 -5.20
C ILE A 236 2.74 12.67 -4.83
N LYS A 237 2.67 13.12 -3.57
CA LYS A 237 3.39 14.32 -3.12
C LYS A 237 4.91 14.19 -3.31
N ASP A 238 5.47 13.04 -2.99
CA ASP A 238 6.90 12.79 -3.17
C ASP A 238 7.28 12.78 -4.66
N LEU A 239 6.51 12.12 -5.54
CA LEU A 239 6.78 12.02 -6.98
C LEU A 239 6.70 13.38 -7.68
N VAL A 240 5.76 14.24 -7.29
CA VAL A 240 5.61 15.56 -7.88
C VAL A 240 6.50 16.63 -7.23
N GLY A 241 7.17 16.31 -6.13
CA GLY A 241 7.94 17.26 -5.35
C GLY A 241 7.06 18.35 -4.72
N TRP A 242 5.89 17.92 -4.18
CA TRP A 242 4.91 18.84 -3.60
C TRP A 242 5.46 19.59 -2.41
N ASP A 243 5.22 20.90 -2.41
CA ASP A 243 5.37 21.78 -1.25
C ASP A 243 4.08 22.57 -0.99
N ASP A 244 4.03 23.28 0.12
CA ASP A 244 2.86 24.05 0.52
C ASP A 244 2.85 25.50 -0.01
N SER A 245 3.75 25.88 -0.94
CA SER A 245 3.90 27.24 -1.46
C SER A 245 2.64 27.80 -2.15
N HIS A 246 1.78 26.91 -2.67
CA HIS A 246 0.54 27.29 -3.35
C HIS A 246 -0.69 27.39 -2.42
N ARG A 247 -0.54 27.26 -1.10
CA ARG A 247 -1.66 27.39 -0.17
C ARG A 247 -2.06 28.85 0.02
N LYS A 248 -3.37 29.14 -0.15
CA LYS A 248 -3.91 30.47 0.19
C LYS A 248 -3.73 30.74 1.68
N GLY A 249 -3.18 31.91 2.03
CA GLY A 249 -3.07 32.37 3.42
C GLY A 249 -1.75 32.04 4.11
N LEU A 250 -0.74 31.54 3.39
CA LEU A 250 0.63 31.40 3.89
C LEU A 250 1.55 32.58 3.51
N THR A 251 0.97 33.66 2.98
CA THR A 251 1.68 34.93 2.69
C THR A 251 1.34 35.97 3.75
#